data_61acba695ba9f7e000d4451cc9fafad6
#
_entry.id   61acba695ba9f7e000d4451cc9fafad6
#
_cell.length_a   1.000
_cell.length_b   1.000
_cell.length_c   1.000
_cell.angle_alpha   90.00
_cell.angle_beta   90.00
_cell.angle_gamma   90.00
#
_symmetry.space_group_name_H-M   'P 1'
#
loop_
_entity.id
_entity.type
_entity.pdbx_description
1 polymer ?
#
loop_
_entity_poly.entity_id
_entity_poly.type
_entity_poly.pdbx_seq_one_letter_code
_entity_poly.pdbx_strand_id
1 'polypeptide(L)'
;MDIIEIMKNRIEEKSRELFMRYGFKAITMDEIAAHLGISKKTIYHFFSDKKELVNLIVDNQLTILMDDLLLIQNSFDPVNEVLHHLESVETLLNSISPHFLFEMERYYPEAYKNFLNYKQEFLLKAIKDKIKKGIQEGYYREQINVDILAHYRLEAIFMAFEQKIFPVSKFHLYKVMEEIAFNFLYGIVTEKGKILIEDFIAKQENMQPI
;
A
#
# COMPACT_ATOMS: atom_id res chain seq x y z
N MET A 1 -4.70 -14.81 26.27
CA MET A 1 -5.65 -14.16 25.33
C MET A 1 -7.03 -14.71 25.63
N ASP A 2 -7.99 -13.84 25.88
CA ASP A 2 -9.36 -14.23 26.21
C ASP A 2 -10.06 -14.79 24.98
N ILE A 3 -11.00 -15.73 25.15
CA ILE A 3 -11.80 -16.32 24.05
C ILE A 3 -12.53 -15.23 23.25
N ILE A 4 -12.95 -14.17 23.94
CA ILE A 4 -13.61 -12.99 23.32
C ILE A 4 -12.65 -12.29 22.38
N GLU A 5 -11.42 -12.04 22.80
CA GLU A 5 -10.38 -11.40 21.99
C GLU A 5 -9.98 -12.26 20.79
N ILE A 6 -9.85 -13.57 20.97
CA ILE A 6 -9.60 -14.53 19.86
C ILE A 6 -10.69 -14.45 18.81
N MET A 7 -11.96 -14.40 19.20
CA MET A 7 -13.06 -14.33 18.27
C MET A 7 -13.10 -12.99 17.53
N LYS A 8 -12.86 -11.88 18.22
CA LYS A 8 -12.79 -10.55 17.63
C LYS A 8 -11.70 -10.49 16.54
N ASN A 9 -10.49 -10.96 16.88
CA ASN A 9 -9.37 -11.00 15.93
C ASN A 9 -9.67 -11.86 14.70
N ARG A 10 -10.32 -13.03 14.87
CA ARG A 10 -10.75 -13.87 13.76
C ARG A 10 -11.74 -13.16 12.82
N ILE A 11 -12.67 -12.37 13.37
CA ILE A 11 -13.61 -11.58 12.58
C ILE A 11 -12.85 -10.49 11.81
N GLU A 12 -11.94 -9.77 12.45
CA GLU A 12 -11.14 -8.72 11.83
C GLU A 12 -10.27 -9.27 10.68
N GLU A 13 -9.52 -10.35 10.93
CA GLU A 13 -8.64 -10.97 9.93
C GLU A 13 -9.42 -11.46 8.70
N LYS A 14 -10.53 -12.20 8.91
CA LYS A 14 -11.34 -12.69 7.80
C LYS A 14 -12.03 -11.56 7.04
N SER A 15 -12.50 -10.55 7.75
CA SER A 15 -13.11 -9.38 7.12
C SER A 15 -12.08 -8.60 6.29
N ARG A 16 -10.86 -8.42 6.81
CA ARG A 16 -9.75 -7.81 6.07
C ARG A 16 -9.45 -8.56 4.78
N GLU A 17 -9.28 -9.89 4.85
CA GLU A 17 -9.05 -10.74 3.67
C GLU A 17 -10.14 -10.55 2.61
N LEU A 18 -11.41 -10.61 3.03
CA LEU A 18 -12.55 -10.50 2.13
C LEU A 18 -12.69 -9.09 1.53
N PHE A 19 -12.55 -8.05 2.35
CA PHE A 19 -12.64 -6.67 1.87
C PHE A 19 -11.50 -6.29 0.93
N MET A 20 -10.27 -6.70 1.23
CA MET A 20 -9.13 -6.46 0.35
C MET A 20 -9.34 -7.14 -1.00
N ARG A 21 -9.76 -8.39 -1.00
CA ARG A 21 -9.87 -9.20 -2.22
C ARG A 21 -11.08 -8.83 -3.09
N TYR A 22 -12.24 -8.60 -2.48
CA TYR A 22 -13.50 -8.45 -3.20
C TYR A 22 -14.07 -7.02 -3.17
N GLY A 23 -13.44 -6.13 -2.41
CA GLY A 23 -13.92 -4.78 -2.17
C GLY A 23 -14.93 -4.70 -1.03
N PHE A 24 -15.14 -3.48 -0.55
CA PHE A 24 -16.05 -3.24 0.56
C PHE A 24 -17.52 -3.45 0.19
N LYS A 25 -17.91 -3.07 -1.04
CA LYS A 25 -19.31 -3.12 -1.47
C LYS A 25 -19.82 -4.55 -1.62
N ALA A 26 -18.99 -5.44 -2.16
CA ALA A 26 -19.38 -6.82 -2.46
C ALA A 26 -19.60 -7.66 -1.21
N ILE A 27 -18.90 -7.39 -0.11
CA ILE A 27 -18.92 -8.22 1.09
C ILE A 27 -19.90 -7.67 2.12
N THR A 28 -20.81 -8.53 2.60
CA THR A 28 -21.81 -8.22 3.64
C THR A 28 -21.42 -8.86 4.99
N MET A 29 -22.05 -8.40 6.09
CA MET A 29 -21.89 -9.04 7.41
C MET A 29 -22.34 -10.50 7.42
N ASP A 30 -23.33 -10.86 6.59
CA ASP A 30 -23.79 -12.24 6.43
C ASP A 30 -22.76 -13.14 5.74
N GLU A 31 -22.07 -12.63 4.73
CA GLU A 31 -20.99 -13.35 4.04
C GLU A 31 -19.79 -13.56 4.96
N ILE A 32 -19.41 -12.54 5.76
CA ILE A 32 -18.35 -12.69 6.76
C ILE A 32 -18.74 -13.79 7.78
N ALA A 33 -19.97 -13.77 8.29
CA ALA A 33 -20.48 -14.77 9.21
C ALA A 33 -20.44 -16.18 8.61
N ALA A 34 -20.87 -16.33 7.36
CA ALA A 34 -20.84 -17.59 6.63
C ALA A 34 -19.42 -18.15 6.46
N HIS A 35 -18.45 -17.30 6.07
CA HIS A 35 -17.04 -17.70 5.93
C HIS A 35 -16.39 -18.12 7.26
N LEU A 36 -16.84 -17.55 8.38
CA LEU A 36 -16.34 -17.89 9.71
C LEU A 36 -17.07 -19.07 10.37
N GLY A 37 -18.21 -19.50 9.81
CA GLY A 37 -19.07 -20.52 10.41
C GLY A 37 -19.73 -20.05 11.73
N ILE A 38 -20.02 -18.74 11.85
CA ILE A 38 -20.65 -18.14 13.03
C ILE A 38 -21.97 -17.45 12.68
N SER A 39 -22.74 -17.08 13.70
CA SER A 39 -23.96 -16.31 13.49
C SER A 39 -23.67 -14.84 13.21
N LYS A 40 -24.50 -14.17 12.39
CA LYS A 40 -24.48 -12.72 12.21
C LYS A 40 -24.58 -11.97 13.54
N LYS A 41 -25.38 -12.51 14.49
CA LYS A 41 -25.51 -11.95 15.84
C LYS A 41 -24.17 -11.95 16.59
N THR A 42 -23.31 -12.95 16.34
CA THR A 42 -21.98 -13.01 16.94
C THR A 42 -21.10 -11.86 16.45
N ILE A 43 -21.16 -11.52 15.14
CA ILE A 43 -20.41 -10.38 14.61
C ILE A 43 -20.91 -9.06 15.21
N TYR A 44 -22.23 -8.87 15.27
CA TYR A 44 -22.84 -7.66 15.84
C TYR A 44 -22.64 -7.53 17.38
N HIS A 45 -22.18 -8.57 18.05
CA HIS A 45 -21.73 -8.47 19.43
C HIS A 45 -20.42 -7.70 19.56
N PHE A 46 -19.56 -7.74 18.52
CA PHE A 46 -18.25 -7.09 18.51
C PHE A 46 -18.24 -5.77 17.75
N PHE A 47 -19.07 -5.63 16.72
CA PHE A 47 -19.11 -4.48 15.83
C PHE A 47 -20.55 -4.05 15.61
N SER A 48 -20.84 -2.79 15.88
CA SER A 48 -22.21 -2.25 15.79
C SER A 48 -22.75 -2.28 14.35
N ASP A 49 -21.88 -2.06 13.38
CA ASP A 49 -22.22 -2.11 11.97
C ASP A 49 -20.97 -2.40 11.08
N LYS A 50 -21.20 -2.50 9.79
CA LYS A 50 -20.14 -2.73 8.81
C LYS A 50 -19.17 -1.54 8.69
N LYS A 51 -19.63 -0.31 8.96
CA LYS A 51 -18.78 0.88 8.85
C LYS A 51 -17.73 0.90 9.95
N GLU A 52 -18.12 0.55 11.19
CA GLU A 52 -17.17 0.40 12.29
C GLU A 52 -16.10 -0.63 11.95
N LEU A 53 -16.49 -1.79 11.42
CA LEU A 53 -15.56 -2.85 11.04
C LEU A 53 -14.63 -2.42 9.89
N VAL A 54 -15.14 -1.70 8.89
CA VAL A 54 -14.33 -1.18 7.78
C VAL A 54 -13.34 -0.13 8.28
N ASN A 55 -13.78 0.83 9.12
CA ASN A 55 -12.91 1.86 9.68
C ASN A 55 -11.74 1.21 10.46
N LEU A 56 -12.05 0.27 11.34
CA LEU A 56 -11.02 -0.45 12.11
C LEU A 56 -10.03 -1.19 11.19
N ILE A 57 -10.52 -1.89 10.17
CA ILE A 57 -9.67 -2.64 9.25
C ILE A 57 -8.77 -1.70 8.44
N VAL A 58 -9.30 -0.57 7.98
CA VAL A 58 -8.49 0.43 7.27
C VAL A 58 -7.42 1.02 8.20
N ASP A 59 -7.77 1.40 9.41
CA ASP A 59 -6.83 1.97 10.39
C ASP A 59 -5.70 0.98 10.73
N ASN A 60 -6.04 -0.29 10.97
CA ASN A 60 -5.06 -1.34 11.20
C ASN A 60 -4.15 -1.54 9.98
N GLN A 61 -4.71 -1.53 8.76
CA GLN A 61 -3.91 -1.68 7.55
C GLN A 61 -2.96 -0.48 7.32
N LEU A 62 -3.42 0.75 7.59
CA LEU A 62 -2.57 1.94 7.53
C LEU A 62 -1.43 1.85 8.55
N THR A 63 -1.71 1.38 9.76
CA THR A 63 -0.68 1.16 10.80
C THR A 63 0.38 0.16 10.33
N ILE A 64 -0.03 -0.97 9.75
CA ILE A 64 0.90 -1.98 9.19
C ILE A 64 1.78 -1.34 8.11
N LEU A 65 1.19 -0.58 7.17
CA LEU A 65 1.96 0.10 6.13
C LEU A 65 2.93 1.15 6.67
N MET A 66 2.57 1.83 7.76
CA MET A 66 3.48 2.76 8.46
C MET A 66 4.65 2.02 9.09
N ASP A 67 4.38 0.94 9.80
CA ASP A 67 5.41 0.11 10.47
C ASP A 67 6.37 -0.51 9.45
N ASP A 68 5.86 -1.02 8.32
CA ASP A 68 6.68 -1.57 7.24
C ASP A 68 7.61 -0.51 6.64
N LEU A 69 7.11 0.71 6.40
CA LEU A 69 7.94 1.82 5.93
C LEU A 69 9.04 2.19 6.94
N LEU A 70 8.72 2.21 8.23
CA LEU A 70 9.68 2.52 9.28
C LEU A 70 10.74 1.42 9.45
N LEU A 71 10.38 0.16 9.29
CA LEU A 71 11.31 -0.99 9.34
C LEU A 71 12.33 -0.95 8.21
N ILE A 72 11.90 -0.58 6.99
CA ILE A 72 12.76 -0.46 5.82
C ILE A 72 13.63 0.79 5.90
N GLN A 73 13.13 1.86 6.55
CA GLN A 73 13.84 3.13 6.69
C GLN A 73 15.19 2.92 7.36
N ASN A 74 16.26 3.38 6.73
CA ASN A 74 17.65 3.25 7.16
C ASN A 74 18.25 1.81 7.13
N SER A 75 17.52 0.81 6.67
CA SER A 75 18.05 -0.54 6.48
C SER A 75 18.85 -0.67 5.18
N PHE A 76 18.59 0.22 4.22
CA PHE A 76 19.20 0.24 2.90
C PHE A 76 19.60 1.66 2.49
N ASP A 77 20.31 1.78 1.37
CA ASP A 77 20.45 3.06 0.67
C ASP A 77 19.09 3.52 0.09
N PRO A 78 18.91 4.82 -0.21
CA PRO A 78 17.63 5.37 -0.64
C PRO A 78 17.03 4.78 -1.93
N VAL A 79 17.86 4.21 -2.81
CA VAL A 79 17.38 3.53 -4.04
C VAL A 79 16.81 2.17 -3.69
N ASN A 80 17.58 1.34 -2.98
CA ASN A 80 17.15 0.01 -2.56
C ASN A 80 15.96 0.08 -1.57
N GLU A 81 15.85 1.11 -0.73
CA GLU A 81 14.65 1.31 0.12
C GLU A 81 13.36 1.41 -0.72
N VAL A 82 13.39 2.10 -1.89
CA VAL A 82 12.21 2.19 -2.77
C VAL A 82 11.91 0.83 -3.41
N LEU A 83 12.93 0.12 -3.87
CA LEU A 83 12.79 -1.16 -4.56
C LEU A 83 12.30 -2.26 -3.61
N HIS A 84 12.89 -2.38 -2.42
CA HIS A 84 12.45 -3.34 -1.41
C HIS A 84 11.06 -3.04 -0.85
N HIS A 85 10.70 -1.75 -0.71
CA HIS A 85 9.33 -1.41 -0.34
C HIS A 85 8.33 -1.86 -1.41
N LEU A 86 8.65 -1.71 -2.70
CA LEU A 86 7.81 -2.20 -3.78
C LEU A 86 7.63 -3.73 -3.70
N GLU A 87 8.71 -4.48 -3.45
CA GLU A 87 8.65 -5.94 -3.26
C GLU A 87 7.79 -6.32 -2.03
N SER A 88 7.96 -5.61 -0.91
CA SER A 88 7.22 -5.91 0.33
C SER A 88 5.70 -5.75 0.18
N VAL A 89 5.25 -4.82 -0.66
CA VAL A 89 3.82 -4.58 -0.92
C VAL A 89 3.27 -5.39 -2.11
N GLU A 90 4.08 -6.18 -2.79
CA GLU A 90 3.66 -6.96 -3.98
C GLU A 90 2.45 -7.84 -3.68
N THR A 91 2.50 -8.63 -2.60
CA THR A 91 1.41 -9.53 -2.20
C THR A 91 0.12 -8.76 -1.94
N LEU A 92 0.21 -7.58 -1.30
CA LEU A 92 -0.93 -6.70 -1.08
C LEU A 92 -1.49 -6.18 -2.40
N LEU A 93 -0.65 -5.65 -3.28
CA LEU A 93 -1.06 -5.09 -4.57
C LEU A 93 -1.68 -6.15 -5.49
N ASN A 94 -1.20 -7.39 -5.43
CA ASN A 94 -1.74 -8.51 -6.20
C ASN A 94 -3.09 -9.02 -5.66
N SER A 95 -3.39 -8.78 -4.38
CA SER A 95 -4.60 -9.25 -3.72
C SER A 95 -5.68 -8.18 -3.55
N ILE A 96 -5.33 -6.89 -3.67
CA ILE A 96 -6.27 -5.79 -3.42
C ILE A 96 -7.26 -5.60 -4.57
N SER A 97 -8.53 -5.39 -4.21
CA SER A 97 -9.55 -5.00 -5.19
C SER A 97 -9.16 -3.68 -5.88
N PRO A 98 -9.20 -3.60 -7.20
CA PRO A 98 -8.89 -2.36 -7.93
C PRO A 98 -9.87 -1.22 -7.65
N HIS A 99 -11.02 -1.52 -7.06
CA HIS A 99 -12.04 -0.54 -6.68
C HIS A 99 -11.93 -0.10 -5.21
N PHE A 100 -10.96 -0.63 -4.47
CA PHE A 100 -10.82 -0.42 -3.03
C PHE A 100 -10.82 1.06 -2.63
N LEU A 101 -9.97 1.89 -3.25
CA LEU A 101 -9.89 3.32 -2.96
C LEU A 101 -11.17 4.06 -3.35
N PHE A 102 -11.73 3.77 -4.52
CA PHE A 102 -12.99 4.37 -4.97
C PHE A 102 -14.16 4.03 -4.05
N GLU A 103 -14.26 2.77 -3.61
CA GLU A 103 -15.33 2.35 -2.70
C GLU A 103 -15.17 2.98 -1.31
N MET A 104 -13.93 3.10 -0.83
CA MET A 104 -13.63 3.75 0.44
C MET A 104 -14.05 5.23 0.39
N GLU A 105 -13.63 5.98 -0.62
CA GLU A 105 -14.01 7.38 -0.82
C GLU A 105 -15.53 7.56 -0.84
N ARG A 106 -16.24 6.70 -1.58
CA ARG A 106 -17.67 6.87 -1.82
C ARG A 106 -18.55 6.42 -0.67
N TYR A 107 -18.18 5.37 0.05
CA TYR A 107 -19.08 4.71 1.01
C TYR A 107 -18.59 4.75 2.46
N TYR A 108 -17.30 5.06 2.69
CA TYR A 108 -16.68 5.03 4.02
C TYR A 108 -15.85 6.30 4.26
N PRO A 109 -16.49 7.47 4.38
CA PRO A 109 -15.81 8.77 4.41
C PRO A 109 -14.86 8.94 5.60
N GLU A 110 -15.10 8.26 6.72
CA GLU A 110 -14.21 8.28 7.88
C GLU A 110 -12.91 7.51 7.59
N ALA A 111 -13.02 6.27 7.09
CA ALA A 111 -11.86 5.49 6.65
C ALA A 111 -11.06 6.23 5.56
N TYR A 112 -11.75 6.88 4.62
CA TYR A 112 -11.11 7.68 3.57
C TYR A 112 -10.38 8.91 4.13
N LYS A 113 -10.95 9.58 5.13
CA LYS A 113 -10.29 10.69 5.83
C LYS A 113 -8.99 10.22 6.52
N ASN A 114 -9.01 9.07 7.19
CA ASN A 114 -7.83 8.50 7.84
C ASN A 114 -6.76 8.12 6.80
N PHE A 115 -7.18 7.55 5.67
CA PHE A 115 -6.30 7.31 4.53
C PHE A 115 -5.69 8.61 3.96
N LEU A 116 -6.45 9.69 3.80
CA LEU A 116 -5.93 10.98 3.34
C LEU A 116 -4.93 11.57 4.33
N ASN A 117 -5.17 11.46 5.63
CA ASN A 117 -4.21 11.88 6.66
C ASN A 117 -2.91 11.07 6.56
N TYR A 118 -3.00 9.74 6.44
CA TYR A 118 -1.82 8.89 6.19
C TYR A 118 -1.05 9.34 4.95
N LYS A 119 -1.75 9.56 3.83
CA LYS A 119 -1.16 10.00 2.57
C LYS A 119 -0.40 11.32 2.72
N GLN A 120 -1.01 12.33 3.33
CA GLN A 120 -0.47 13.70 3.39
C GLN A 120 0.54 13.89 4.54
N GLU A 121 0.26 13.36 5.72
CA GLU A 121 1.08 13.62 6.90
C GLU A 121 2.24 12.62 7.05
N PHE A 122 2.03 11.36 6.68
CA PHE A 122 3.03 10.32 6.87
C PHE A 122 3.79 10.00 5.57
N LEU A 123 3.08 9.57 4.52
CA LEU A 123 3.72 9.06 3.30
C LEU A 123 4.45 10.18 2.53
N LEU A 124 3.86 11.37 2.41
CA LEU A 124 4.52 12.52 1.78
C LEU A 124 5.80 12.90 2.52
N LYS A 125 5.77 12.91 3.85
CA LYS A 125 6.95 13.18 4.66
C LYS A 125 8.03 12.12 4.45
N ALA A 126 7.67 10.85 4.48
CA ALA A 126 8.61 9.73 4.25
C ALA A 126 9.28 9.84 2.87
N ILE A 127 8.50 10.17 1.82
CA ILE A 127 9.05 10.40 0.47
C ILE A 127 10.02 11.59 0.45
N LYS A 128 9.67 12.73 1.08
CA LYS A 128 10.55 13.90 1.16
C LYS A 128 11.87 13.58 1.86
N ASP A 129 11.80 12.92 3.00
CA ASP A 129 12.97 12.57 3.80
C ASP A 129 13.88 11.60 3.03
N LYS A 130 13.31 10.64 2.31
CA LYS A 130 14.04 9.71 1.45
C LYS A 130 14.74 10.41 0.28
N ILE A 131 14.08 11.37 -0.38
CA ILE A 131 14.70 12.15 -1.46
C ILE A 131 15.86 12.98 -0.91
N LYS A 132 15.71 13.65 0.24
CA LYS A 132 16.77 14.42 0.89
C LYS A 132 17.97 13.54 1.25
N LYS A 133 17.74 12.38 1.85
CA LYS A 133 18.78 11.39 2.17
C LYS A 133 19.54 10.97 0.90
N GLY A 134 18.79 10.67 -0.18
CA GLY A 134 19.41 10.28 -1.46
C GLY A 134 20.30 11.35 -2.08
N ILE A 135 19.93 12.63 -1.95
CA ILE A 135 20.76 13.77 -2.37
C ILE A 135 22.01 13.84 -1.49
N GLN A 136 21.87 13.81 -0.17
CA GLN A 136 22.99 13.91 0.79
C GLN A 136 24.02 12.79 0.61
N GLU A 137 23.56 11.58 0.27
CA GLU A 137 24.41 10.41 0.06
C GLU A 137 24.90 10.27 -1.40
N GLY A 138 24.51 11.21 -2.29
CA GLY A 138 24.95 11.26 -3.69
C GLY A 138 24.32 10.22 -4.61
N TYR A 139 23.21 9.58 -4.21
CA TYR A 139 22.43 8.67 -5.06
C TYR A 139 21.46 9.41 -5.96
N TYR A 140 20.95 10.58 -5.52
CA TYR A 140 20.03 11.41 -6.28
C TYR A 140 20.69 12.72 -6.67
N ARG A 141 20.26 13.31 -7.78
CA ARG A 141 20.83 14.56 -8.32
C ARG A 141 20.52 15.75 -7.38
N GLU A 142 21.48 16.63 -7.16
CA GLU A 142 21.37 17.79 -6.27
C GLU A 142 20.37 18.85 -6.79
N GLN A 143 20.20 18.95 -8.12
CA GLN A 143 19.42 20.01 -8.76
C GLN A 143 17.91 19.77 -8.77
N ILE A 144 17.43 18.71 -8.07
CA ILE A 144 16.00 18.41 -8.02
C ILE A 144 15.28 19.23 -6.94
N ASN A 145 14.05 19.63 -7.24
CA ASN A 145 13.18 20.23 -6.24
C ASN A 145 12.47 19.13 -5.45
N VAL A 146 12.88 18.94 -4.20
CA VAL A 146 12.38 17.89 -3.31
C VAL A 146 10.87 17.96 -3.12
N ASP A 147 10.32 19.16 -2.92
CA ASP A 147 8.89 19.33 -2.66
C ASP A 147 8.05 18.95 -3.90
N ILE A 148 8.44 19.42 -5.07
CA ILE A 148 7.74 19.10 -6.32
C ILE A 148 7.80 17.59 -6.60
N LEU A 149 9.00 16.99 -6.49
CA LEU A 149 9.15 15.58 -6.81
C LEU A 149 8.52 14.65 -5.78
N ALA A 150 8.46 15.05 -4.51
CA ALA A 150 7.75 14.28 -3.51
C ALA A 150 6.24 14.26 -3.75
N HIS A 151 5.63 15.40 -4.08
CA HIS A 151 4.21 15.44 -4.45
C HIS A 151 3.95 14.67 -5.74
N TYR A 152 4.79 14.84 -6.76
CA TYR A 152 4.69 14.06 -7.99
C TYR A 152 4.75 12.54 -7.72
N ARG A 153 5.73 12.09 -6.92
CA ARG A 153 5.87 10.67 -6.56
C ARG A 153 4.66 10.16 -5.80
N LEU A 154 4.17 10.93 -4.84
CA LEU A 154 2.98 10.59 -4.06
C LEU A 154 1.77 10.39 -4.96
N GLU A 155 1.47 11.35 -5.83
CA GLU A 155 0.31 11.24 -6.72
C GLU A 155 0.49 10.15 -7.78
N ALA A 156 1.71 9.93 -8.28
CA ALA A 156 2.01 8.86 -9.23
C ALA A 156 1.74 7.46 -8.65
N ILE A 157 2.03 7.25 -7.34
CA ILE A 157 1.68 6.00 -6.64
C ILE A 157 0.16 5.76 -6.71
N PHE A 158 -0.65 6.75 -6.39
CA PHE A 158 -2.11 6.58 -6.35
C PHE A 158 -2.76 6.62 -7.73
N MET A 159 -2.12 7.23 -8.72
CA MET A 159 -2.56 7.17 -10.11
C MET A 159 -2.64 5.73 -10.66
N ALA A 160 -1.83 4.81 -10.13
CA ALA A 160 -1.88 3.40 -10.51
C ALA A 160 -3.24 2.73 -10.25
N PHE A 161 -4.02 3.24 -9.28
CA PHE A 161 -5.36 2.75 -8.94
C PHE A 161 -6.47 3.37 -9.81
N GLU A 162 -6.15 4.35 -10.64
CA GLU A 162 -7.15 5.03 -11.48
C GLU A 162 -7.58 4.16 -12.67
N GLN A 163 -8.76 3.55 -12.57
CA GLN A 163 -9.28 2.65 -13.59
C GLN A 163 -9.50 3.30 -14.96
N LYS A 164 -9.60 4.64 -15.02
CA LYS A 164 -9.68 5.40 -16.26
C LYS A 164 -8.33 5.44 -17.00
N ILE A 165 -7.23 5.37 -16.25
CA ILE A 165 -5.86 5.42 -16.79
C ILE A 165 -5.33 3.99 -16.97
N PHE A 166 -5.46 3.15 -15.96
CA PHE A 166 -4.95 1.78 -15.93
C PHE A 166 -6.08 0.78 -15.64
N PRO A 167 -6.98 0.50 -16.62
CA PRO A 167 -8.06 -0.46 -16.44
C PRO A 167 -7.50 -1.88 -16.19
N VAL A 168 -8.00 -2.55 -15.15
CA VAL A 168 -7.56 -3.91 -14.75
C VAL A 168 -7.75 -4.97 -15.83
N SER A 169 -8.61 -4.74 -16.82
CA SER A 169 -8.75 -5.62 -17.98
C SER A 169 -7.50 -5.64 -18.89
N LYS A 170 -6.59 -4.67 -18.73
CA LYS A 170 -5.39 -4.51 -19.55
C LYS A 170 -4.09 -4.46 -18.75
N PHE A 171 -4.15 -4.00 -17.51
CA PHE A 171 -2.98 -3.72 -16.69
C PHE A 171 -3.07 -4.43 -15.34
N HIS A 172 -1.96 -5.02 -14.93
CA HIS A 172 -1.79 -5.59 -13.61
C HIS A 172 -1.25 -4.53 -12.65
N LEU A 173 -1.92 -4.29 -11.52
CA LEU A 173 -1.62 -3.17 -10.62
C LEU A 173 -0.15 -3.14 -10.18
N TYR A 174 0.40 -4.28 -9.73
CA TYR A 174 1.81 -4.36 -9.34
C TYR A 174 2.75 -3.93 -10.46
N LYS A 175 2.52 -4.39 -11.69
CA LYS A 175 3.35 -4.01 -12.85
C LYS A 175 3.27 -2.53 -13.18
N VAL A 176 2.10 -1.90 -13.03
CA VAL A 176 1.96 -0.45 -13.18
C VAL A 176 2.77 0.28 -12.10
N MET A 177 2.68 -0.16 -10.85
CA MET A 177 3.43 0.42 -9.73
C MET A 177 4.94 0.27 -9.90
N GLU A 178 5.38 -0.89 -10.39
CA GLU A 178 6.78 -1.19 -10.71
C GLU A 178 7.32 -0.22 -11.78
N GLU A 179 6.63 -0.08 -12.90
CA GLU A 179 7.01 0.84 -13.98
C GLU A 179 7.06 2.30 -13.51
N ILE A 180 6.07 2.74 -12.73
CA ILE A 180 6.04 4.08 -12.14
C ILE A 180 7.24 4.27 -11.19
N ALA A 181 7.61 3.25 -10.41
CA ALA A 181 8.74 3.32 -9.49
C ALA A 181 10.08 3.43 -10.25
N PHE A 182 10.31 2.59 -11.25
CA PHE A 182 11.51 2.65 -12.08
C PHE A 182 11.60 3.97 -12.85
N ASN A 183 10.52 4.41 -13.47
CA ASN A 183 10.50 5.69 -14.19
C ASN A 183 10.85 6.87 -13.27
N PHE A 184 10.31 6.90 -12.05
CA PHE A 184 10.66 7.89 -11.04
C PHE A 184 12.15 7.83 -10.67
N LEU A 185 12.65 6.64 -10.32
CA LEU A 185 14.05 6.46 -9.92
C LEU A 185 15.01 6.87 -11.02
N TYR A 186 14.85 6.39 -12.27
CA TYR A 186 15.69 6.79 -13.39
C TYR A 186 15.64 8.30 -13.67
N GLY A 187 14.51 8.94 -13.36
CA GLY A 187 14.35 10.40 -13.46
C GLY A 187 15.14 11.20 -12.45
N ILE A 188 15.61 10.61 -11.34
CA ILE A 188 16.25 11.38 -10.25
C ILE A 188 17.65 10.90 -9.85
N VAL A 189 18.05 9.67 -10.22
CA VAL A 189 19.33 9.08 -9.80
C VAL A 189 20.54 9.75 -10.49
N THR A 190 21.69 9.68 -9.81
CA THR A 190 23.03 9.83 -10.38
C THR A 190 23.50 8.51 -10.99
N GLU A 191 24.69 8.48 -11.61
CA GLU A 191 25.31 7.21 -12.05
C GLU A 191 25.51 6.22 -10.89
N LYS A 192 25.84 6.72 -9.68
CA LYS A 192 25.94 5.89 -8.48
C LYS A 192 24.61 5.20 -8.15
N GLY A 193 23.49 5.93 -8.21
CA GLY A 193 22.17 5.37 -7.95
C GLY A 193 21.67 4.46 -9.07
N LYS A 194 22.05 4.75 -10.32
CA LYS A 194 21.69 3.94 -11.49
C LYS A 194 22.24 2.52 -11.41
N ILE A 195 23.49 2.36 -10.99
CA ILE A 195 24.12 1.04 -10.79
C ILE A 195 23.28 0.16 -9.86
N LEU A 196 22.72 0.71 -8.77
CA LEU A 196 21.90 -0.05 -7.84
C LEU A 196 20.58 -0.54 -8.46
N ILE A 197 19.98 0.25 -9.36
CA ILE A 197 18.78 -0.16 -10.09
C ILE A 197 19.12 -1.32 -11.04
N GLU A 198 20.22 -1.19 -11.78
CA GLU A 198 20.68 -2.23 -12.72
C GLU A 198 21.03 -3.55 -12.01
N ASP A 199 21.71 -3.46 -10.87
CA ASP A 199 22.01 -4.62 -10.02
C ASP A 199 20.75 -5.30 -9.48
N PHE A 200 19.73 -4.53 -9.10
CA PHE A 200 18.45 -5.05 -8.64
C PHE A 200 17.73 -5.81 -9.76
N ILE A 201 17.64 -5.21 -10.95
CA ILE A 201 17.01 -5.84 -12.13
C ILE A 201 17.72 -7.16 -12.48
N ALA A 202 19.06 -7.13 -12.54
CA ALA A 202 19.85 -8.33 -12.87
C ALA A 202 19.64 -9.47 -11.86
N LYS A 203 19.46 -9.15 -10.57
CA LYS A 203 19.15 -10.15 -9.54
C LYS A 203 17.76 -10.76 -9.74
N GLN A 204 16.75 -9.94 -10.08
CA GLN A 204 15.40 -10.44 -10.34
C GLN A 204 15.34 -11.37 -11.59
N GLU A 205 16.03 -11.02 -12.66
CA GLU A 205 16.12 -11.85 -13.87
C GLU A 205 16.73 -13.22 -13.57
N ASN A 206 17.76 -13.26 -12.70
CA ASN A 206 18.43 -14.52 -12.31
C ASN A 206 17.60 -15.38 -11.33
N MET A 207 16.56 -14.82 -10.68
CA MET A 207 15.66 -15.53 -9.77
C MET A 207 14.42 -16.12 -10.44
N GLN A 208 14.10 -15.70 -11.69
CA GLN A 208 13.02 -16.32 -12.44
C GLN A 208 13.55 -17.62 -13.09
N PRO A 209 13.07 -18.82 -12.68
CA PRO A 209 13.41 -20.05 -13.39
C PRO A 209 12.81 -20.00 -14.80
N ILE A 210 13.63 -20.42 -15.76
CA ILE A 210 13.28 -20.61 -17.18
C ILE A 210 12.08 -21.57 -17.32
#